data_06f3f2824a632d6949f048ee96ca8413
#
_entry.id   06f3f2824a632d6949f048ee96ca8413
#
_cell.length_a   1.000
_cell.length_b   1.000
_cell.length_c   1.000
_cell.angle_alpha   90.00
_cell.angle_beta   90.00
_cell.angle_gamma   90.00
#
_symmetry.space_group_name_H-M   'P 1'
#
loop_
_entity.id
_entity.type
_entity.pdbx_description
1 polymer ?
#
loop_
_entity_poly.entity_id
_entity_poly.type
_entity_poly.pdbx_seq_one_letter_code
_entity_poly.pdbx_strand_id
1 'polypeptide(L)'
;MVIAWSCCVATAVIAFAWYDVRSGSVQAAPTIIPYTTRIITRSEEGTSSERAVVAMFVHPRCPCSRASLTEFANLARNLSHQAEFRQIQFRIIFFKPASQSLAWVRRDNLVERASALASAQKNISVSIDENGTEATRFNAETSGFVVAYDAHGRLLFSGGITESRGHEGANAGEATLENALKQVNNTSAIPVQAAYAPVFGCAIHSNPTNAVSATE
;
A
#
# COMPACT_ATOMS: atom_id res chain seq x y z
N MET A 1 -39.79 -9.16 -22.72
CA MET A 1 -38.84 -9.76 -21.78
C MET A 1 -37.37 -9.58 -22.20
N VAL A 2 -36.97 -9.81 -23.46
CA VAL A 2 -35.58 -9.69 -23.93
C VAL A 2 -34.99 -8.29 -23.70
N ILE A 3 -35.73 -7.23 -24.03
CA ILE A 3 -35.27 -5.83 -23.88
C ILE A 3 -35.02 -5.50 -22.41
N ALA A 4 -35.91 -5.87 -21.49
CA ALA A 4 -35.73 -5.61 -20.06
C ALA A 4 -34.47 -6.34 -19.51
N TRP A 5 -34.26 -7.59 -19.95
CA TRP A 5 -33.08 -8.36 -19.57
C TRP A 5 -31.78 -7.72 -20.10
N SER A 6 -31.76 -7.28 -21.36
CA SER A 6 -30.62 -6.61 -21.98
C SER A 6 -30.28 -5.30 -21.26
N CYS A 7 -31.30 -4.51 -20.86
CA CYS A 7 -31.09 -3.29 -20.08
C CYS A 7 -30.47 -3.58 -18.70
N CYS A 8 -30.94 -4.62 -17.99
CA CYS A 8 -30.37 -5.01 -16.71
C CYS A 8 -28.90 -5.44 -16.84
N VAL A 9 -28.56 -6.23 -17.87
CA VAL A 9 -27.18 -6.65 -18.12
C VAL A 9 -26.30 -5.45 -18.45
N ALA A 10 -26.73 -4.57 -19.33
CA ALA A 10 -25.98 -3.37 -19.69
C ALA A 10 -25.71 -2.47 -18.47
N THR A 11 -26.74 -2.26 -17.64
CA THR A 11 -26.59 -1.46 -16.40
C THR A 11 -25.59 -2.12 -15.43
N ALA A 12 -25.65 -3.43 -15.26
CA ALA A 12 -24.73 -4.17 -14.41
C ALA A 12 -23.27 -4.07 -14.91
N VAL A 13 -23.06 -4.21 -16.22
CA VAL A 13 -21.72 -4.07 -16.84
C VAL A 13 -21.17 -2.66 -16.65
N ILE A 14 -21.99 -1.62 -16.88
CA ILE A 14 -21.58 -0.22 -16.69
C ILE A 14 -21.24 0.04 -15.22
N ALA A 15 -22.08 -0.42 -14.29
CA ALA A 15 -21.84 -0.25 -12.86
C ALA A 15 -20.56 -0.97 -12.40
N PHE A 16 -20.30 -2.16 -12.93
CA PHE A 16 -19.10 -2.92 -12.63
C PHE A 16 -17.85 -2.22 -13.18
N ALA A 17 -17.86 -1.79 -14.45
CA ALA A 17 -16.76 -1.06 -15.06
C ALA A 17 -16.47 0.26 -14.31
N TRP A 18 -17.52 0.98 -13.90
CA TRP A 18 -17.35 2.19 -13.10
C TRP A 18 -16.76 1.92 -11.72
N TYR A 19 -17.20 0.84 -11.06
CA TYR A 19 -16.63 0.41 -9.77
C TYR A 19 -15.16 0.03 -9.89
N ASP A 20 -14.77 -0.65 -10.96
CA ASP A 20 -13.41 -1.13 -11.18
C ASP A 20 -12.39 0.03 -11.27
N VAL A 21 -12.74 1.10 -11.98
CA VAL A 21 -11.88 2.27 -12.18
C VAL A 21 -12.03 3.36 -11.11
N ARG A 22 -12.97 3.20 -10.18
CA ARG A 22 -13.18 4.19 -9.12
C ARG A 22 -12.11 4.01 -8.03
N SER A 23 -11.29 5.05 -7.84
CA SER A 23 -10.33 5.09 -6.74
C SER A 23 -11.03 5.04 -5.36
N GLY A 24 -10.37 4.46 -4.39
CA GLY A 24 -10.77 4.54 -2.99
C GLY A 24 -10.51 5.93 -2.40
N SER A 25 -10.97 6.15 -1.17
CA SER A 25 -10.64 7.37 -0.44
C SER A 25 -9.14 7.41 -0.11
N VAL A 26 -8.55 8.58 -0.29
CA VAL A 26 -7.13 8.83 0.01
C VAL A 26 -7.03 10.15 0.75
N GLN A 27 -6.49 10.10 1.96
CA GLN A 27 -6.01 11.30 2.65
C GLN A 27 -4.51 11.47 2.39
N ALA A 28 -4.04 12.70 2.48
CA ALA A 28 -2.62 12.96 2.32
C ALA A 28 -1.82 12.27 3.45
N ALA A 29 -0.81 11.49 3.08
CA ALA A 29 0.11 10.91 4.05
C ALA A 29 0.90 12.03 4.78
N PRO A 30 1.35 11.79 6.02
CA PRO A 30 2.21 12.73 6.73
C PRO A 30 3.45 13.07 5.90
N THR A 31 3.79 14.36 5.80
CA THR A 31 4.97 14.80 5.05
C THR A 31 6.29 14.36 5.69
N ILE A 32 6.26 14.08 6.99
CA ILE A 32 7.37 13.51 7.77
C ILE A 32 6.92 12.20 8.39
N ILE A 33 7.73 11.16 8.24
CA ILE A 33 7.43 9.85 8.81
C ILE A 33 7.26 9.93 10.33
N PRO A 34 6.21 9.33 10.91
CA PRO A 34 6.06 9.26 12.36
C PRO A 34 7.28 8.56 13.00
N TYR A 35 7.86 9.18 14.03
CA TYR A 35 9.12 8.74 14.65
C TYR A 35 9.10 7.25 15.08
N THR A 36 7.97 6.77 15.56
CA THR A 36 7.79 5.38 15.99
C THR A 36 7.89 4.36 14.84
N THR A 37 7.79 4.81 13.60
CA THR A 37 7.82 3.95 12.40
C THR A 37 9.17 4.02 11.68
N ARG A 38 10.07 4.90 12.10
CA ARG A 38 11.42 4.98 11.53
C ARG A 38 12.16 3.65 11.72
N ILE A 39 12.69 3.14 10.64
CA ILE A 39 13.52 1.92 10.70
C ILE A 39 14.94 2.36 11.01
N ILE A 40 15.32 2.24 12.26
CA ILE A 40 16.70 2.39 12.71
C ILE A 40 17.34 1.02 12.62
N THR A 41 18.17 0.79 11.61
CA THR A 41 19.00 -0.39 11.54
C THR A 41 20.32 -0.12 12.23
N ARG A 42 20.62 -0.92 13.24
CA ARG A 42 21.94 -0.91 13.89
C ARG A 42 22.88 -1.74 13.01
N SER A 43 23.92 -1.13 12.46
CA SER A 43 24.99 -1.88 11.82
C SER A 43 25.78 -2.68 12.88
N GLU A 44 26.44 -3.74 12.49
CA GLU A 44 27.33 -4.52 13.38
C GLU A 44 28.45 -3.65 14.00
N GLU A 45 28.74 -2.50 13.38
CA GLU A 45 29.72 -1.51 13.86
C GLU A 45 29.13 -0.46 14.84
N GLY A 46 27.85 -0.63 15.27
CA GLY A 46 27.24 0.24 16.27
C GLY A 46 26.71 1.59 15.75
N THR A 47 26.88 1.91 14.48
CA THR A 47 26.30 3.09 13.83
C THR A 47 24.83 2.86 13.49
N SER A 48 23.95 3.68 14.02
CA SER A 48 22.53 3.69 13.63
C SER A 48 22.38 4.41 12.29
N SER A 49 21.96 3.69 11.25
CA SER A 49 21.61 4.30 9.96
C SER A 49 20.10 4.28 9.77
N GLU A 50 19.52 5.44 9.55
CA GLU A 50 18.13 5.54 9.10
C GLU A 50 18.07 5.09 7.64
N ARG A 51 17.06 4.29 7.29
CA ARG A 51 16.87 3.77 5.94
C ARG A 51 15.61 4.36 5.32
N ALA A 52 15.65 4.51 4.02
CA ALA A 52 14.43 4.76 3.25
C ALA A 52 13.45 3.59 3.41
N VAL A 53 12.16 3.90 3.46
CA VAL A 53 11.11 2.91 3.65
C VAL A 53 10.01 3.07 2.61
N VAL A 54 9.55 1.94 2.06
CA VAL A 54 8.33 1.85 1.27
C VAL A 54 7.37 0.94 2.03
N ALA A 55 6.23 1.46 2.47
CA ALA A 55 5.25 0.71 3.24
C ALA A 55 3.94 0.61 2.47
N MET A 56 3.36 -0.60 2.42
CA MET A 56 2.05 -0.87 1.84
C MET A 56 1.09 -1.34 2.93
N PHE A 57 -0.09 -0.72 2.97
CA PHE A 57 -1.17 -1.05 3.90
C PHE A 57 -2.20 -1.94 3.23
N VAL A 58 -2.50 -3.07 3.86
CA VAL A 58 -3.31 -4.14 3.26
C VAL A 58 -4.44 -4.56 4.18
N HIS A 59 -5.66 -4.58 3.66
CA HIS A 59 -6.77 -5.28 4.30
C HIS A 59 -6.67 -6.77 3.89
N PRO A 60 -6.53 -7.71 4.84
CA PRO A 60 -6.21 -9.12 4.53
C PRO A 60 -7.28 -9.85 3.74
N ARG A 61 -8.50 -9.31 3.73
CA ARG A 61 -9.68 -9.90 3.05
C ARG A 61 -10.11 -9.10 1.81
N CYS A 62 -9.29 -8.19 1.34
CA CYS A 62 -9.57 -7.45 0.11
C CYS A 62 -9.08 -8.26 -1.11
N PRO A 63 -9.95 -8.67 -2.03
CA PRO A 63 -9.55 -9.46 -3.19
C PRO A 63 -8.57 -8.69 -4.12
N CYS A 64 -8.68 -7.36 -4.18
CA CYS A 64 -7.78 -6.53 -4.98
C CYS A 64 -6.35 -6.50 -4.44
N SER A 65 -6.15 -6.77 -3.14
CA SER A 65 -4.83 -6.74 -2.51
C SER A 65 -3.86 -7.80 -3.04
N ARG A 66 -4.37 -8.82 -3.73
CA ARG A 66 -3.51 -9.82 -4.38
C ARG A 66 -2.66 -9.17 -5.49
N ALA A 67 -3.29 -8.37 -6.35
CA ALA A 67 -2.59 -7.64 -7.40
C ALA A 67 -1.59 -6.65 -6.79
N SER A 68 -2.01 -5.83 -5.82
CA SER A 68 -1.11 -4.89 -5.13
C SER A 68 0.11 -5.58 -4.51
N LEU A 69 -0.07 -6.78 -3.90
CA LEU A 69 1.05 -7.57 -3.36
C LEU A 69 1.99 -8.06 -4.45
N THR A 70 1.45 -8.49 -5.60
CA THR A 70 2.25 -8.94 -6.74
C THR A 70 3.11 -7.79 -7.28
N GLU A 71 2.51 -6.64 -7.53
CA GLU A 71 3.23 -5.45 -8.02
C GLU A 71 4.28 -4.97 -7.00
N PHE A 72 3.92 -4.90 -5.73
CA PHE A 72 4.85 -4.52 -4.66
C PHE A 72 6.07 -5.44 -4.57
N ALA A 73 5.86 -6.75 -4.71
CA ALA A 73 6.94 -7.73 -4.68
C ALA A 73 7.83 -7.65 -5.93
N ASN A 74 7.24 -7.42 -7.10
CA ASN A 74 7.96 -7.22 -8.35
C ASN A 74 8.83 -5.96 -8.27
N LEU A 75 8.26 -4.85 -7.81
CA LEU A 75 8.97 -3.60 -7.59
C LEU A 75 10.15 -3.79 -6.63
N ALA A 76 9.90 -4.39 -5.45
CA ALA A 76 10.96 -4.63 -4.46
C ALA A 76 12.09 -5.50 -5.03
N ARG A 77 11.76 -6.50 -5.84
CA ARG A 77 12.74 -7.36 -6.51
C ARG A 77 13.56 -6.59 -7.54
N ASN A 78 12.88 -5.84 -8.41
CA ASN A 78 13.54 -5.09 -9.49
C ASN A 78 14.49 -4.03 -8.91
N LEU A 79 14.08 -3.31 -7.88
CA LEU A 79 14.89 -2.31 -7.22
C LEU A 79 16.05 -2.92 -6.41
N SER A 80 15.91 -4.11 -5.82
CA SER A 80 16.98 -4.77 -5.07
C SER A 80 18.21 -5.11 -5.91
N HIS A 81 18.06 -5.24 -7.22
CA HIS A 81 19.17 -5.47 -8.15
C HIS A 81 19.97 -4.19 -8.47
N GLN A 82 19.42 -3.03 -8.18
CA GLN A 82 20.05 -1.73 -8.43
C GLN A 82 20.77 -1.24 -7.16
N ALA A 83 22.06 -0.94 -7.28
CA ALA A 83 22.90 -0.61 -6.12
C ALA A 83 22.37 0.56 -5.28
N GLU A 84 21.78 1.55 -5.95
CA GLU A 84 21.23 2.77 -5.34
C GLU A 84 20.02 2.53 -4.44
N PHE A 85 19.27 1.41 -4.65
CA PHE A 85 18.05 1.10 -3.90
C PHE A 85 18.21 -0.04 -2.88
N ARG A 86 19.41 -0.61 -2.75
CA ARG A 86 19.66 -1.74 -1.82
C ARG A 86 19.34 -1.43 -0.36
N GLN A 87 19.35 -0.17 0.01
CA GLN A 87 19.07 0.28 1.38
C GLN A 87 17.58 0.52 1.66
N ILE A 88 16.72 0.40 0.65
CA ILE A 88 15.28 0.56 0.85
C ILE A 88 14.72 -0.65 1.58
N GLN A 89 13.96 -0.38 2.64
CA GLN A 89 13.17 -1.38 3.35
C GLN A 89 11.74 -1.36 2.86
N PHE A 90 11.24 -2.51 2.44
CA PHE A 90 9.85 -2.69 2.04
C PHE A 90 9.06 -3.29 3.19
N ARG A 91 7.90 -2.73 3.51
CA ARG A 91 7.03 -3.21 4.59
C ARG A 91 5.64 -3.50 4.06
N ILE A 92 5.12 -4.67 4.39
CA ILE A 92 3.73 -5.04 4.13
C ILE A 92 3.02 -5.09 5.49
N ILE A 93 2.02 -4.24 5.67
CA ILE A 93 1.35 -4.00 6.94
C ILE A 93 -0.10 -4.44 6.81
N PHE A 94 -0.46 -5.55 7.45
CA PHE A 94 -1.82 -6.10 7.41
C PHE A 94 -2.67 -5.57 8.55
N PHE A 95 -3.78 -4.97 8.21
CA PHE A 95 -4.79 -4.54 9.17
C PHE A 95 -5.42 -5.73 9.91
N LYS A 96 -5.57 -5.62 11.23
CA LYS A 96 -6.33 -6.54 12.08
C LYS A 96 -7.22 -5.75 13.06
N PRO A 97 -8.55 -5.91 12.99
CA PRO A 97 -9.43 -5.34 14.02
C PRO A 97 -9.11 -5.90 15.41
N ALA A 98 -9.24 -5.09 16.45
CA ALA A 98 -9.00 -5.51 17.84
C ALA A 98 -9.88 -6.70 18.27
N SER A 99 -11.12 -6.77 17.77
CA SER A 99 -12.08 -7.85 18.05
C SER A 99 -11.78 -9.16 17.32
N GLN A 100 -10.81 -9.20 16.41
CA GLN A 100 -10.52 -10.36 15.57
C GLN A 100 -9.22 -11.06 15.98
N SER A 101 -9.18 -12.38 15.77
CA SER A 101 -7.99 -13.20 16.01
C SER A 101 -6.99 -13.16 14.85
N LEU A 102 -5.77 -13.66 15.06
CA LEU A 102 -4.80 -13.85 13.99
C LEU A 102 -5.30 -14.81 12.89
N ALA A 103 -6.14 -15.79 13.23
CA ALA A 103 -6.75 -16.68 12.25
C ALA A 103 -7.64 -15.92 11.25
N TRP A 104 -8.30 -14.82 11.70
CA TRP A 104 -9.07 -13.96 10.81
C TRP A 104 -8.21 -13.29 9.74
N VAL A 105 -7.01 -12.82 10.10
CA VAL A 105 -6.06 -12.18 9.19
C VAL A 105 -5.51 -13.17 8.16
N ARG A 106 -5.29 -14.42 8.57
CA ARG A 106 -4.68 -15.48 7.75
C ARG A 106 -5.65 -16.23 6.85
N ARG A 107 -6.96 -15.96 6.97
CA ARG A 107 -8.00 -16.76 6.33
C ARG A 107 -7.86 -16.88 4.80
N ASP A 108 -7.44 -15.82 4.13
CA ASP A 108 -7.42 -15.74 2.66
C ASP A 108 -6.00 -15.87 2.07
N ASN A 109 -5.06 -16.43 2.84
CA ASN A 109 -3.68 -16.76 2.45
C ASN A 109 -2.82 -15.57 1.96
N LEU A 110 -3.29 -14.32 2.12
CA LEU A 110 -2.51 -13.15 1.70
C LEU A 110 -1.30 -12.91 2.60
N VAL A 111 -1.46 -13.16 3.90
CA VAL A 111 -0.35 -13.03 4.87
C VAL A 111 0.71 -14.09 4.63
N GLU A 112 0.31 -15.34 4.37
CA GLU A 112 1.21 -16.44 4.04
C GLU A 112 1.99 -16.15 2.76
N ARG A 113 1.30 -15.63 1.74
CA ARG A 113 1.93 -15.19 0.48
C ARG A 113 2.94 -14.07 0.72
N ALA A 114 2.58 -13.04 1.47
CA ALA A 114 3.48 -11.95 1.82
C ALA A 114 4.67 -12.43 2.65
N SER A 115 4.45 -13.36 3.59
CA SER A 115 5.51 -13.95 4.42
C SER A 115 6.48 -14.78 3.58
N ALA A 116 6.00 -15.51 2.58
CA ALA A 116 6.85 -16.23 1.63
C ALA A 116 7.72 -15.26 0.81
N LEU A 117 7.17 -14.13 0.37
CA LEU A 117 7.93 -13.07 -0.31
C LEU A 117 9.01 -12.48 0.61
N ALA A 118 8.67 -12.19 1.86
CA ALA A 118 9.63 -11.68 2.85
C ALA A 118 10.74 -12.69 3.16
N SER A 119 10.43 -13.98 3.17
CA SER A 119 11.44 -15.04 3.34
C SER A 119 12.41 -15.15 2.15
N ALA A 120 11.93 -14.85 0.95
CA ALA A 120 12.72 -14.87 -0.27
C ALA A 120 13.55 -13.58 -0.49
N GLN A 121 13.15 -12.47 0.11
CA GLN A 121 13.75 -11.15 -0.08
C GLN A 121 14.01 -10.47 1.27
N LYS A 122 15.27 -10.38 1.69
CA LYS A 122 15.68 -9.84 3.01
C LYS A 122 15.27 -8.40 3.27
N ASN A 123 14.99 -7.62 2.24
CA ASN A 123 14.55 -6.23 2.34
C ASN A 123 13.03 -6.07 2.46
N ILE A 124 12.26 -7.17 2.47
CA ILE A 124 10.81 -7.16 2.71
C ILE A 124 10.53 -7.65 4.13
N SER A 125 9.65 -6.94 4.84
CA SER A 125 9.11 -7.37 6.13
C SER A 125 7.59 -7.35 6.12
N VAL A 126 6.99 -8.24 6.92
CA VAL A 126 5.54 -8.33 7.10
C VAL A 126 5.20 -8.10 8.56
N SER A 127 4.20 -7.29 8.81
CA SER A 127 3.70 -7.01 10.16
C SER A 127 2.18 -6.97 10.20
N ILE A 128 1.63 -7.17 11.39
CA ILE A 128 0.20 -7.02 11.67
C ILE A 128 -0.01 -5.71 12.39
N ASP A 129 -0.91 -4.90 11.87
CA ASP A 129 -1.32 -3.62 12.45
C ASP A 129 -2.57 -3.84 13.31
N GLU A 130 -2.35 -3.95 14.59
CA GLU A 130 -3.41 -4.14 15.59
C GLU A 130 -4.30 -2.91 15.64
N ASN A 131 -5.57 -3.12 15.33
CA ASN A 131 -6.62 -2.09 15.32
C ASN A 131 -6.34 -0.90 14.36
N GLY A 132 -5.48 -1.07 13.36
CA GLY A 132 -5.19 -0.03 12.38
C GLY A 132 -4.44 1.18 12.94
N THR A 133 -3.63 0.97 13.96
CA THR A 133 -2.85 2.05 14.59
C THR A 133 -1.85 2.67 13.62
N GLU A 134 -1.13 1.83 12.87
CA GLU A 134 -0.21 2.31 11.83
C GLU A 134 -0.98 2.91 10.64
N ALA A 135 -2.02 2.23 10.17
CA ALA A 135 -2.85 2.74 9.07
C ALA A 135 -3.40 4.14 9.39
N THR A 136 -3.86 4.37 10.62
CA THR A 136 -4.34 5.68 11.06
C THR A 136 -3.22 6.74 11.05
N ARG A 137 -2.02 6.40 11.51
CA ARG A 137 -0.87 7.32 11.51
C ARG A 137 -0.45 7.79 10.13
N PHE A 138 -0.63 6.93 9.13
CA PHE A 138 -0.29 7.22 7.74
C PHE A 138 -1.47 7.69 6.90
N ASN A 139 -2.64 7.87 7.49
CA ASN A 139 -3.89 8.18 6.79
C ASN A 139 -4.22 7.15 5.70
N ALA A 140 -3.89 5.88 5.93
CA ALA A 140 -4.13 4.77 5.02
C ALA A 140 -5.58 4.30 5.15
N GLU A 141 -6.46 4.80 4.30
CA GLU A 141 -7.90 4.46 4.31
C GLU A 141 -8.25 3.32 3.36
N THR A 142 -7.46 3.13 2.31
CA THR A 142 -7.73 2.16 1.25
C THR A 142 -6.62 1.10 1.18
N SER A 143 -7.02 -0.17 1.09
CA SER A 143 -6.10 -1.30 0.93
C SER A 143 -5.32 -1.20 -0.39
N GLY A 144 -4.01 -1.44 -0.34
CA GLY A 144 -3.09 -1.19 -1.45
C GLY A 144 -2.49 0.22 -1.44
N PHE A 145 -2.79 1.02 -0.40
CA PHE A 145 -2.14 2.31 -0.20
C PHE A 145 -0.66 2.12 0.12
N VAL A 146 0.19 2.82 -0.61
CA VAL A 146 1.65 2.79 -0.49
C VAL A 146 2.17 4.18 -0.15
N VAL A 147 3.13 4.23 0.77
CA VAL A 147 3.89 5.43 1.08
C VAL A 147 5.38 5.15 0.95
N ALA A 148 6.15 6.11 0.47
CA ALA A 148 7.60 6.04 0.42
C ALA A 148 8.22 7.25 1.13
N TYR A 149 9.20 6.98 1.99
CA TYR A 149 9.96 8.00 2.70
C TYR A 149 11.45 7.77 2.49
N ASP A 150 12.20 8.86 2.40
CA ASP A 150 13.66 8.79 2.36
C ASP A 150 14.26 8.47 3.75
N ALA A 151 15.59 8.37 3.81
CA ALA A 151 16.31 8.12 5.07
C ALA A 151 16.17 9.26 6.09
N HIS A 152 15.81 10.46 5.65
CA HIS A 152 15.53 11.60 6.53
C HIS A 152 14.06 11.64 7.00
N GLY A 153 13.24 10.70 6.56
CA GLY A 153 11.82 10.61 6.89
C GLY A 153 10.94 11.57 6.09
N ARG A 154 11.41 12.13 4.99
CA ARG A 154 10.62 13.00 4.11
C ARG A 154 9.81 12.17 3.14
N LEU A 155 8.53 12.53 2.95
CA LEU A 155 7.63 11.84 2.03
C LEU A 155 8.11 12.04 0.57
N LEU A 156 8.26 10.92 -0.14
CA LEU A 156 8.58 10.88 -1.57
C LEU A 156 7.36 10.53 -2.42
N PHE A 157 6.52 9.61 -1.93
CA PHE A 157 5.35 9.11 -2.64
C PHE A 157 4.22 8.74 -1.69
N SER A 158 2.99 8.93 -2.16
CA SER A 158 1.77 8.50 -1.48
C SER A 158 0.72 8.13 -2.52
N GLY A 159 0.26 6.87 -2.54
CA GLY A 159 -0.73 6.44 -3.53
C GLY A 159 -0.81 4.94 -3.73
N GLY A 160 -1.44 4.52 -4.82
CA GLY A 160 -1.54 3.12 -5.26
C GLY A 160 -0.52 2.77 -6.34
N ILE A 161 -0.29 1.49 -6.52
CA ILE A 161 0.63 0.91 -7.51
C ILE A 161 -0.06 -0.12 -8.40
N THR A 162 -1.35 0.06 -8.64
CA THR A 162 -2.16 -0.71 -9.59
C THR A 162 -2.99 0.25 -10.42
N GLU A 163 -3.33 -0.11 -11.65
CA GLU A 163 -4.10 0.74 -12.56
C GLU A 163 -5.58 0.78 -12.21
N SER A 164 -6.11 -0.34 -11.73
CA SER A 164 -7.50 -0.50 -11.28
C SER A 164 -7.61 -1.62 -10.25
N ARG A 165 -8.82 -1.93 -9.81
CA ARG A 165 -9.05 -2.96 -8.78
C ARG A 165 -8.68 -4.35 -9.26
N GLY A 166 -7.68 -4.96 -8.63
CA GLY A 166 -7.24 -6.34 -8.95
C GLY A 166 -6.45 -6.49 -10.24
N HIS A 167 -6.07 -5.40 -10.90
CA HIS A 167 -5.25 -5.43 -12.11
C HIS A 167 -3.76 -5.54 -11.77
N GLU A 168 -3.10 -6.50 -12.39
CA GLU A 168 -1.64 -6.67 -12.38
C GLU A 168 -1.04 -6.15 -13.69
N GLY A 169 0.20 -5.67 -13.65
CA GLY A 169 0.96 -5.21 -14.81
C GLY A 169 1.41 -3.75 -14.69
N ALA A 170 2.19 -3.32 -15.69
CA ALA A 170 2.76 -1.97 -15.71
C ALA A 170 1.69 -0.89 -15.63
N ASN A 171 1.85 0.05 -14.72
CA ASN A 171 0.86 1.08 -14.43
C ASN A 171 1.52 2.42 -14.06
N ALA A 172 0.73 3.50 -14.15
CA ALA A 172 1.21 4.85 -13.87
C ALA A 172 1.60 5.05 -12.39
N GLY A 173 0.93 4.38 -11.45
CA GLY A 173 1.22 4.48 -10.02
C GLY A 173 2.58 3.90 -9.67
N GLU A 174 2.90 2.71 -10.19
CA GLU A 174 4.21 2.07 -10.03
C GLU A 174 5.31 2.93 -10.65
N ALA A 175 5.14 3.39 -11.90
CA ALA A 175 6.11 4.26 -12.56
C ALA A 175 6.33 5.58 -11.78
N THR A 176 5.29 6.14 -11.18
CA THR A 176 5.36 7.34 -10.34
C THR A 176 6.17 7.06 -9.08
N LEU A 177 5.93 5.93 -8.40
CA LEU A 177 6.71 5.50 -7.24
C LEU A 177 8.18 5.27 -7.60
N GLU A 178 8.49 4.55 -8.67
CA GLU A 178 9.87 4.33 -9.12
C GLU A 178 10.61 5.65 -9.38
N ASN A 179 9.95 6.60 -10.04
CA ASN A 179 10.53 7.92 -10.29
C ASN A 179 10.75 8.72 -8.98
N ALA A 180 9.84 8.63 -8.03
CA ALA A 180 10.01 9.25 -6.72
C ALA A 180 11.18 8.64 -5.95
N LEU A 181 11.37 7.32 -6.02
CA LEU A 181 12.47 6.61 -5.36
C LEU A 181 13.87 6.98 -5.90
N LYS A 182 13.99 7.47 -7.13
CA LYS A 182 15.27 8.02 -7.64
C LYS A 182 15.77 9.20 -6.81
N GLN A 183 14.90 9.83 -6.04
CA GLN A 183 15.26 10.94 -5.14
C GLN A 183 15.65 10.47 -3.73
N VAL A 184 15.63 9.15 -3.45
CA VAL A 184 15.89 8.59 -2.12
C VAL A 184 17.25 8.98 -1.54
N ASN A 185 18.25 9.13 -2.40
CA ASN A 185 19.61 9.52 -2.04
C ASN A 185 19.89 11.04 -2.25
N ASN A 186 18.85 11.82 -2.53
CA ASN A 186 19.01 13.24 -2.77
C ASN A 186 19.24 13.99 -1.45
N THR A 187 20.46 14.42 -1.22
CA THR A 187 20.89 15.22 -0.06
C THR A 187 20.69 16.73 -0.26
N SER A 188 20.09 17.12 -1.39
CA SER A 188 19.88 18.55 -1.71
C SER A 188 18.96 19.21 -0.67
N ALA A 189 19.27 20.46 -0.33
CA ALA A 189 18.43 21.31 0.51
C ALA A 189 17.10 21.72 -0.16
N ILE A 190 16.93 21.43 -1.45
CA ILE A 190 15.70 21.72 -2.18
C ILE A 190 14.60 20.79 -1.68
N PRO A 191 13.44 21.31 -1.27
CA PRO A 191 12.31 20.47 -0.85
C PRO A 191 11.94 19.47 -1.94
N VAL A 192 11.94 18.17 -1.59
CA VAL A 192 11.43 17.13 -2.48
C VAL A 192 9.91 17.25 -2.49
N GLN A 193 9.33 17.44 -3.66
CA GLN A 193 7.88 17.41 -3.80
C GLN A 193 7.42 15.94 -3.86
N ALA A 194 6.56 15.55 -2.94
CA ALA A 194 5.99 14.22 -2.94
C ALA A 194 5.14 13.96 -4.19
N ALA A 195 5.28 12.79 -4.77
CA ALA A 195 4.46 12.33 -5.89
C ALA A 195 3.22 11.59 -5.38
N TYR A 196 2.13 11.64 -6.15
CA TYR A 196 0.84 11.06 -5.77
C TYR A 196 0.25 10.22 -6.89
N ALA A 197 -0.47 9.15 -6.50
CA ALA A 197 -1.22 8.31 -7.43
C ALA A 197 -2.57 7.89 -6.82
N PRO A 198 -3.61 7.62 -7.62
CA PRO A 198 -4.86 7.07 -7.10
C PRO A 198 -4.66 5.68 -6.52
N VAL A 199 -5.49 5.31 -5.53
CA VAL A 199 -5.45 3.98 -4.89
C VAL A 199 -6.69 3.20 -5.26
N PHE A 200 -6.55 1.94 -5.66
CA PHE A 200 -7.66 1.05 -6.03
C PHE A 200 -7.74 -0.13 -5.07
N GLY A 201 -8.72 -0.13 -4.18
CA GLY A 201 -8.87 -1.16 -3.17
C GLY A 201 -10.12 -1.00 -2.33
N CYS A 202 -10.29 -1.88 -1.35
CA CYS A 202 -11.37 -1.81 -0.35
C CYS A 202 -10.96 -0.88 0.80
N ALA A 203 -11.91 -0.33 1.53
CA ALA A 203 -11.60 0.41 2.76
C ALA A 203 -10.85 -0.47 3.76
N ILE A 204 -9.82 0.06 4.41
CA ILE A 204 -9.08 -0.63 5.48
C ILE A 204 -9.92 -0.68 6.74
N HIS A 205 -10.48 0.46 7.14
CA HIS A 205 -11.41 0.55 8.26
C HIS A 205 -12.85 0.60 7.73
N SER A 206 -13.74 -0.23 8.26
CA SER A 206 -15.16 0.04 8.17
C SER A 206 -15.43 1.22 9.12
N ASN A 207 -15.50 2.43 8.58
CA ASN A 207 -15.81 3.61 9.38
C ASN A 207 -17.28 3.49 9.84
N PRO A 208 -17.57 3.35 11.14
CA PRO A 208 -18.94 3.18 11.63
C PRO A 208 -19.85 4.37 11.31
N THR A 209 -19.28 5.52 10.94
CA THR A 209 -20.04 6.70 10.53
C THR A 209 -20.66 6.61 9.13
N ASN A 210 -20.18 5.70 8.25
CA ASN A 210 -20.75 5.53 6.91
C ASN A 210 -21.78 4.40 6.81
N ALA A 211 -22.07 3.70 7.91
CA ALA A 211 -23.06 2.62 7.94
C ALA A 211 -24.51 3.14 8.13
N VAL A 212 -24.72 4.44 8.40
CA VAL A 212 -26.04 4.99 8.74
C VAL A 212 -26.76 5.65 7.55
N SER A 213 -26.09 5.81 6.39
CA SER A 213 -26.70 6.47 5.22
C SER A 213 -27.22 5.53 4.12
N ALA A 214 -27.33 4.22 4.37
CA ALA A 214 -27.80 3.25 3.39
C ALA A 214 -29.19 2.66 3.70
N THR A 215 -29.95 3.27 4.63
CA THR A 215 -31.36 2.94 4.90
C THR A 215 -32.19 4.22 5.01
N GLU A 216 -32.56 4.78 3.87
CA GLU A 216 -33.79 5.53 3.62
C GLU A 216 -34.15 5.42 2.17
#